data_addb14397c37310f4fcf10d79e19023b
#
_entry.id   addb14397c37310f4fcf10d79e19023b
#
_cell.length_a   1.000
_cell.length_b   1.000
_cell.length_c   1.000
_cell.angle_alpha   90.00
_cell.angle_beta   90.00
_cell.angle_gamma   90.00
#
_symmetry.space_group_name_H-M   'P 1'
#
loop_
_entity.id
_entity.type
_entity.pdbx_description
1 polymer ?
#
loop_
_entity_poly.entity_id
_entity_poly.type
_entity_poly.pdbx_seq_one_letter_code
_entity_poly.pdbx_strand_id
1 'polypeptide(L)'
;MTELLARLAESGAEYYRRGWMLATAGNLSVRDPEDASRYFVTASGGHKGRLRAERDFLRFELGMQNPVPQGVKSSAETIVHDLIYARFPDVGSIHHVHSPKVTLVSRLIGGGNLWELKDFEYIKALGFWGEGDVVRVPVVVNHHHIPSLGDAVERAARLDARVPAVLVDGHGVYAWGDSIDAAQRHIEDLEFLADMTWEERFRPR
;
A
#
# COMPACT_ATOMS: atom_id res chain seq x y z
N MET A 1 12.04 18.48 1.59
CA MET A 1 12.26 17.01 1.66
C MET A 1 12.19 16.47 3.09
N THR A 2 13.00 16.91 4.04
CA THR A 2 13.00 16.36 5.43
C THR A 2 11.62 16.38 6.10
N GLU A 3 10.85 17.46 5.94
CA GLU A 3 9.49 17.55 6.46
C GLU A 3 8.54 16.51 5.83
N LEU A 4 8.64 16.29 4.52
CA LEU A 4 7.86 15.29 3.80
C LEU A 4 8.16 13.87 4.31
N LEU A 5 9.45 13.54 4.49
CA LEU A 5 9.86 12.24 5.03
C LEU A 5 9.49 12.08 6.53
N ALA A 6 9.47 13.17 7.30
CA ALA A 6 8.98 13.13 8.68
C ALA A 6 7.48 12.78 8.73
N ARG A 7 6.64 13.39 7.88
CA ARG A 7 5.22 13.03 7.76
C ARG A 7 5.03 11.56 7.36
N LEU A 8 5.84 11.05 6.41
CA LEU A 8 5.79 9.64 6.04
C LEU A 8 6.19 8.72 7.21
N ALA A 9 7.17 9.13 8.02
CA ALA A 9 7.57 8.43 9.23
C ALA A 9 6.44 8.42 10.30
N GLU A 10 5.67 9.49 10.40
CA GLU A 10 4.48 9.58 11.28
C GLU A 10 3.41 8.56 10.86
N SER A 11 3.15 8.39 9.55
CA SER A 11 2.26 7.33 9.06
C SER A 11 2.76 5.94 9.46
N GLY A 12 4.06 5.69 9.38
CA GLY A 12 4.67 4.43 9.83
C GLY A 12 4.48 4.20 11.34
N ALA A 13 4.63 5.25 12.14
CA ALA A 13 4.41 5.19 13.59
C ALA A 13 2.93 4.93 13.93
N GLU A 14 2.00 5.53 13.18
CA GLU A 14 0.56 5.29 13.33
C GLU A 14 0.22 3.83 13.00
N TYR A 15 0.67 3.32 11.86
CA TYR A 15 0.43 1.93 11.47
C TYR A 15 1.05 0.94 12.46
N TYR A 16 2.25 1.24 12.99
CA TYR A 16 2.85 0.41 14.04
C TYR A 16 1.98 0.38 15.31
N ARG A 17 1.45 1.53 15.76
CA ARG A 17 0.56 1.61 16.94
C ARG A 17 -0.73 0.82 16.74
N ARG A 18 -1.26 0.80 15.51
CA ARG A 18 -2.45 0.02 15.15
C ARG A 18 -2.16 -1.48 14.94
N GLY A 19 -0.90 -1.90 14.99
CA GLY A 19 -0.51 -3.30 14.76
C GLY A 19 -0.45 -3.71 13.30
N TRP A 20 -0.42 -2.76 12.36
CA TRP A 20 -0.45 -3.00 10.91
C TRP A 20 0.94 -3.12 10.27
N MET A 21 1.98 -2.69 10.97
CA MET A 21 3.39 -2.76 10.53
C MET A 21 4.29 -3.27 11.65
N LEU A 22 3.90 -4.36 12.32
CA LEU A 22 4.66 -4.96 13.42
C LEU A 22 5.98 -5.58 12.93
N ALA A 23 6.88 -5.80 13.86
CA ALA A 23 8.24 -6.26 13.61
C ALA A 23 8.96 -5.31 12.63
N THR A 24 9.21 -5.70 11.41
CA THR A 24 9.80 -4.87 10.35
C THR A 24 8.96 -4.90 9.07
N ALA A 25 7.73 -5.39 9.18
CA ALA A 25 6.82 -5.60 8.06
C ALA A 25 6.40 -4.29 7.38
N GLY A 26 6.02 -4.40 6.11
CA GLY A 26 5.52 -3.31 5.31
C GLY A 26 6.59 -2.29 4.89
N ASN A 27 6.21 -1.41 3.99
CA ASN A 27 7.06 -0.33 3.49
C ASN A 27 6.21 0.83 2.99
N LEU A 28 6.75 2.04 3.08
CA LEU A 28 6.11 3.29 2.72
C LEU A 28 7.00 4.05 1.75
N SER A 29 6.41 4.70 0.77
CA SER A 29 7.15 5.57 -0.15
C SER A 29 6.41 6.86 -0.45
N VAL A 30 7.16 7.86 -0.88
CA VAL A 30 6.64 9.14 -1.36
C VAL A 30 7.44 9.60 -2.56
N ARG A 31 6.76 10.10 -3.59
CA ARG A 31 7.39 10.69 -4.78
C ARG A 31 8.09 11.99 -4.41
N ASP A 32 9.23 12.25 -5.04
CA ASP A 32 9.93 13.52 -4.89
C ASP A 32 9.10 14.63 -5.56
N PRO A 33 8.66 15.66 -4.80
CA PRO A 33 7.87 16.75 -5.37
C PRO A 33 8.65 17.65 -6.33
N GLU A 34 9.98 17.61 -6.29
CA GLU A 34 10.85 18.40 -7.17
C GLU A 34 11.25 17.65 -8.45
N ASP A 35 11.14 16.29 -8.43
CA ASP A 35 11.51 15.44 -9.55
C ASP A 35 10.64 14.19 -9.60
N ALA A 36 9.62 14.19 -10.44
CA ALA A 36 8.67 13.09 -10.57
C ALA A 36 9.30 11.75 -11.03
N SER A 37 10.52 11.76 -11.54
CA SER A 37 11.28 10.53 -11.83
C SER A 37 11.88 9.86 -10.61
N ARG A 38 11.77 10.48 -9.42
CA ARG A 38 12.37 10.01 -8.17
C ARG A 38 11.33 9.77 -7.10
N TYR A 39 11.66 8.89 -6.17
CA TYR A 39 10.87 8.64 -4.97
C TYR A 39 11.75 8.21 -3.79
N PHE A 40 11.21 8.32 -2.60
CA PHE A 40 11.83 7.87 -1.36
C PHE A 40 11.03 6.70 -0.81
N VAL A 41 11.70 5.64 -0.36
CA VAL A 41 11.07 4.46 0.24
C VAL A 41 11.79 4.07 1.52
N THR A 42 11.06 3.54 2.49
CA THR A 42 11.63 3.06 3.75
C THR A 42 12.67 1.97 3.52
N ALA A 43 13.82 2.09 4.19
CA ALA A 43 14.85 1.06 4.21
C ALA A 43 14.31 -0.25 4.84
N SER A 44 14.84 -1.39 4.39
CA SER A 44 14.49 -2.70 4.91
C SER A 44 14.98 -2.90 6.36
N GLY A 45 14.23 -3.67 7.15
CA GLY A 45 14.62 -4.07 8.51
C GLY A 45 14.45 -2.96 9.56
N GLY A 46 14.02 -1.74 9.18
CA GLY A 46 13.75 -0.66 10.10
C GLY A 46 12.45 -0.87 10.89
N HIS A 47 12.47 -0.50 12.18
CA HIS A 47 11.30 -0.51 13.05
C HIS A 47 10.35 0.63 12.65
N LYS A 48 9.19 0.32 12.08
CA LYS A 48 8.28 1.30 11.47
C LYS A 48 7.73 2.34 12.44
N GLY A 49 7.62 2.00 13.72
CA GLY A 49 7.22 2.95 14.78
C GLY A 49 8.31 3.92 15.23
N ARG A 50 9.51 3.89 14.62
CA ARG A 50 10.67 4.71 15.02
C ARG A 50 11.48 5.20 13.81
N LEU A 51 10.84 5.34 12.67
CA LEU A 51 11.49 5.86 11.45
C LEU A 51 11.97 7.29 11.66
N ARG A 52 13.11 7.62 11.07
CA ARG A 52 13.72 8.95 11.08
C ARG A 52 13.96 9.42 9.65
N ALA A 53 13.51 10.63 9.36
CA ALA A 53 13.60 11.24 8.01
C ALA A 53 15.04 11.26 7.46
N GLU A 54 16.03 11.45 8.33
CA GLU A 54 17.42 11.67 7.94
C GLU A 54 18.16 10.37 7.56
N ARG A 55 17.63 9.17 7.87
CA ARG A 55 18.42 7.93 7.71
C ARG A 55 17.65 6.69 7.24
N ASP A 56 16.33 6.66 7.45
CA ASP A 56 15.56 5.42 7.28
C ASP A 56 14.81 5.37 5.94
N PHE A 57 15.11 6.30 5.04
CA PHE A 57 14.57 6.37 3.69
C PHE A 57 15.68 6.34 2.63
N LEU A 58 15.45 5.58 1.58
CA LEU A 58 16.32 5.46 0.42
C LEU A 58 15.70 6.19 -0.76
N ARG A 59 16.51 6.95 -1.50
CA ARG A 59 16.09 7.61 -2.75
C ARG A 59 16.32 6.67 -3.92
N PHE A 60 15.32 6.54 -4.77
CA PHE A 60 15.34 5.76 -6.00
C PHE A 60 14.96 6.61 -7.21
N GLU A 61 15.47 6.25 -8.38
CA GLU A 61 15.03 6.74 -9.69
C GLU A 61 14.21 5.61 -10.37
N LEU A 62 13.09 5.98 -10.97
CA LEU A 62 12.17 5.05 -11.62
C LEU A 62 12.85 4.26 -12.73
N GLY A 63 12.65 2.95 -12.74
CA GLY A 63 13.17 2.06 -13.79
C GLY A 63 14.70 1.90 -13.79
N MET A 64 15.41 2.39 -12.78
CA MET A 64 16.86 2.33 -12.70
C MET A 64 17.34 1.31 -11.67
N GLN A 65 18.54 0.76 -11.91
CA GLN A 65 19.28 0.06 -10.84
C GLN A 65 19.89 1.10 -9.91
N ASN A 66 19.26 1.27 -8.74
CA ASN A 66 19.67 2.30 -7.79
C ASN A 66 20.70 1.74 -6.80
N PRO A 67 21.86 2.40 -6.63
CA PRO A 67 22.82 2.00 -5.63
C PRO A 67 22.26 2.24 -4.23
N VAL A 68 22.43 1.24 -3.37
CA VAL A 68 22.06 1.34 -1.95
C VAL A 68 23.33 1.57 -1.13
N PRO A 69 23.34 2.50 -0.16
CA PRO A 69 24.49 2.74 0.68
C PRO A 69 25.00 1.46 1.38
N GLN A 70 26.34 1.36 1.57
CA GLN A 70 26.92 0.21 2.25
C GLN A 70 26.33 0.03 3.65
N GLY A 71 25.93 -1.20 3.97
CA GLY A 71 25.34 -1.54 5.27
C GLY A 71 23.83 -1.27 5.38
N VAL A 72 23.21 -0.68 4.37
CA VAL A 72 21.75 -0.49 4.28
C VAL A 72 21.19 -1.49 3.27
N LYS A 73 19.93 -1.91 3.46
CA LYS A 73 19.22 -2.79 2.52
C LYS A 73 17.94 -2.11 2.06
N SER A 74 17.65 -2.18 0.76
CA SER A 74 16.32 -1.88 0.26
C SER A 74 15.36 -3.03 0.57
N SER A 75 14.07 -2.74 0.67
CA SER A 75 13.06 -3.80 0.65
C SER A 75 13.10 -4.51 -0.71
N ALA A 76 12.97 -5.83 -0.72
CA ALA A 76 12.79 -6.57 -1.98
C ALA A 76 11.53 -6.09 -2.73
N GLU A 77 10.52 -5.62 -1.99
CA GLU A 77 9.24 -5.12 -2.52
C GLU A 77 9.31 -3.69 -3.08
N THR A 78 10.48 -3.03 -3.04
CA THR A 78 10.68 -1.70 -3.67
C THR A 78 10.27 -1.70 -5.14
N ILE A 79 10.46 -2.83 -5.85
CA ILE A 79 10.04 -2.98 -7.25
C ILE A 79 8.52 -2.80 -7.44
N VAL A 80 7.69 -3.16 -6.46
CA VAL A 80 6.23 -2.96 -6.53
C VAL A 80 5.92 -1.46 -6.55
N HIS A 81 6.59 -0.68 -5.70
CA HIS A 81 6.45 0.78 -5.69
C HIS A 81 6.91 1.39 -7.01
N ASP A 82 8.05 0.93 -7.54
CA ASP A 82 8.61 1.41 -8.80
C ASP A 82 7.60 1.22 -9.95
N LEU A 83 7.01 0.04 -10.06
CA LEU A 83 6.02 -0.29 -11.10
C LEU A 83 4.73 0.53 -10.97
N ILE A 84 4.23 0.76 -9.73
CA ILE A 84 3.05 1.60 -9.50
C ILE A 84 3.35 3.05 -9.87
N TYR A 85 4.48 3.61 -9.43
CA TYR A 85 4.87 4.98 -9.78
C TYR A 85 5.09 5.17 -11.29
N ALA A 86 5.72 4.20 -11.95
CA ALA A 86 5.92 4.24 -13.39
C ALA A 86 4.59 4.19 -14.16
N ARG A 87 3.61 3.47 -13.63
CA ARG A 87 2.30 3.27 -14.25
C ARG A 87 1.34 4.44 -14.02
N PHE A 88 1.40 5.05 -12.84
CA PHE A 88 0.46 6.09 -12.39
C PHE A 88 1.23 7.36 -12.01
N PRO A 89 1.44 8.29 -12.96
CA PRO A 89 2.23 9.51 -12.74
C PRO A 89 1.68 10.42 -11.63
N ASP A 90 0.36 10.39 -11.42
CA ASP A 90 -0.32 11.20 -10.40
C ASP A 90 -0.23 10.64 -8.99
N VAL A 91 0.31 9.42 -8.83
CA VAL A 91 0.52 8.83 -7.51
C VAL A 91 1.69 9.53 -6.82
N GLY A 92 1.41 10.16 -5.68
CA GLY A 92 2.37 10.85 -4.83
C GLY A 92 2.91 9.99 -3.69
N SER A 93 2.12 9.02 -3.18
CA SER A 93 2.55 8.14 -2.09
C SER A 93 1.95 6.74 -2.22
N ILE A 94 2.73 5.72 -1.80
CA ILE A 94 2.32 4.31 -1.79
C ILE A 94 2.62 3.73 -0.41
N HIS A 95 1.61 3.13 0.21
CA HIS A 95 1.70 2.47 1.50
C HIS A 95 1.42 0.97 1.35
N HIS A 96 2.35 0.15 1.86
CA HIS A 96 2.17 -1.30 1.98
C HIS A 96 2.16 -1.68 3.45
N VAL A 97 1.04 -2.26 3.90
CA VAL A 97 0.83 -2.67 5.28
C VAL A 97 0.28 -4.10 5.36
N HIS A 98 0.53 -4.75 6.50
CA HIS A 98 0.03 -6.08 6.82
C HIS A 98 -1.10 -5.97 7.87
N SER A 99 -2.12 -5.18 7.56
CA SER A 99 -3.23 -4.97 8.49
C SER A 99 -4.09 -6.24 8.64
N PRO A 100 -4.55 -6.57 9.87
CA PRO A 100 -5.11 -7.89 10.14
C PRO A 100 -6.39 -8.20 9.36
N LYS A 101 -7.35 -7.27 9.28
CA LYS A 101 -8.64 -7.54 8.65
C LYS A 101 -8.53 -7.62 7.13
N VAL A 102 -7.78 -6.71 6.52
CA VAL A 102 -7.49 -6.78 5.07
C VAL A 102 -6.77 -8.09 4.73
N THR A 103 -5.79 -8.51 5.55
CA THR A 103 -5.09 -9.80 5.34
C THR A 103 -6.05 -10.98 5.43
N LEU A 104 -6.97 -11.00 6.40
CA LEU A 104 -7.98 -12.05 6.53
C LEU A 104 -8.97 -12.05 5.35
N VAL A 105 -9.44 -10.86 4.94
CA VAL A 105 -10.34 -10.74 3.79
C VAL A 105 -9.65 -11.17 2.50
N SER A 106 -8.36 -10.82 2.30
CA SER A 106 -7.61 -11.28 1.12
C SER A 106 -7.55 -12.81 1.04
N ARG A 107 -7.37 -13.50 2.17
CA ARG A 107 -7.44 -14.97 2.27
C ARG A 107 -8.85 -15.52 1.98
N LEU A 108 -9.87 -14.84 2.47
CA LEU A 108 -11.26 -15.24 2.27
C LEU A 108 -11.66 -15.16 0.79
N ILE A 109 -11.24 -14.09 0.10
CA ILE A 109 -11.51 -13.86 -1.32
C ILE A 109 -10.62 -14.76 -2.19
N GLY A 110 -9.34 -14.90 -1.83
CA GLY A 110 -8.34 -15.70 -2.54
C GLY A 110 -7.72 -14.99 -3.73
N GLY A 111 -6.45 -15.26 -3.99
CA GLY A 111 -5.70 -14.67 -5.10
C GLY A 111 -6.31 -14.97 -6.48
N GLY A 112 -6.33 -13.97 -7.34
CA GLY A 112 -6.94 -14.01 -8.66
C GLY A 112 -8.40 -13.56 -8.71
N ASN A 113 -9.02 -13.21 -7.58
CA ASN A 113 -10.40 -12.76 -7.46
C ASN A 113 -10.49 -11.26 -7.16
N LEU A 114 -11.72 -10.76 -7.03
CA LEU A 114 -12.05 -9.38 -6.71
C LEU A 114 -12.82 -9.32 -5.39
N TRP A 115 -12.40 -8.46 -4.47
CA TRP A 115 -13.18 -8.12 -3.30
C TRP A 115 -14.19 -7.03 -3.70
N GLU A 116 -15.46 -7.41 -3.75
CA GLU A 116 -16.53 -6.52 -4.15
C GLU A 116 -17.11 -5.80 -2.92
N LEU A 117 -17.13 -4.46 -2.97
CA LEU A 117 -17.67 -3.57 -1.97
C LEU A 117 -18.86 -2.81 -2.59
N LYS A 118 -20.02 -3.05 -2.06
CA LYS A 118 -21.27 -2.46 -2.50
C LYS A 118 -22.12 -2.02 -1.32
N ASP A 119 -22.85 -0.92 -1.46
CA ASP A 119 -23.76 -0.39 -0.45
C ASP A 119 -23.08 0.01 0.88
N PHE A 120 -21.77 0.25 0.88
CA PHE A 120 -21.03 0.84 1.97
C PHE A 120 -20.80 2.34 1.72
N GLU A 121 -21.16 3.18 2.69
CA GLU A 121 -20.92 4.64 2.61
C GLU A 121 -19.41 4.97 2.50
N TYR A 122 -18.57 4.15 3.12
CA TYR A 122 -17.12 4.33 3.18
C TYR A 122 -16.41 4.18 1.82
N ILE A 123 -17.02 3.59 0.79
CA ILE A 123 -16.41 3.55 -0.56
C ILE A 123 -16.14 4.95 -1.13
N LYS A 124 -16.78 5.99 -0.58
CA LYS A 124 -16.51 7.39 -0.91
C LYS A 124 -15.09 7.83 -0.56
N ALA A 125 -14.49 7.26 0.48
CA ALA A 125 -13.11 7.55 0.83
C ALA A 125 -12.12 7.01 -0.21
N LEU A 126 -12.53 5.99 -0.99
CA LEU A 126 -11.80 5.48 -2.16
C LEU A 126 -12.11 6.25 -3.46
N GLY A 127 -12.92 7.31 -3.39
CA GLY A 127 -13.26 8.15 -4.54
C GLY A 127 -14.54 7.74 -5.31
N PHE A 128 -15.35 6.82 -4.77
CA PHE A 128 -16.60 6.36 -5.41
C PHE A 128 -17.81 7.01 -4.75
N TRP A 129 -18.40 8.00 -5.45
CA TRP A 129 -19.47 8.87 -4.92
C TRP A 129 -20.83 8.63 -5.56
N GLY A 130 -20.90 7.80 -6.61
CA GLY A 130 -22.13 7.54 -7.36
C GLY A 130 -23.07 6.61 -6.60
N GLU A 131 -24.39 6.89 -6.70
CA GLU A 131 -25.42 5.97 -6.22
C GLU A 131 -25.30 4.62 -6.98
N GLY A 132 -25.15 3.53 -6.23
CA GLY A 132 -24.98 2.19 -6.80
C GLY A 132 -23.54 1.86 -7.27
N ASP A 133 -22.57 2.73 -6.97
CA ASP A 133 -21.16 2.40 -7.23
C ASP A 133 -20.76 1.09 -6.57
N VAL A 134 -19.95 0.31 -7.29
CA VAL A 134 -19.38 -0.94 -6.80
C VAL A 134 -17.86 -0.85 -6.96
N VAL A 135 -17.16 -0.93 -5.84
CA VAL A 135 -15.70 -0.99 -5.84
C VAL A 135 -15.25 -2.45 -5.89
N ARG A 136 -14.38 -2.78 -6.84
CA ARG A 136 -13.81 -4.12 -6.99
C ARG A 136 -12.31 -4.06 -6.76
N VAL A 137 -11.90 -4.35 -5.53
CA VAL A 137 -10.49 -4.34 -5.13
C VAL A 137 -9.86 -5.67 -5.55
N PRO A 138 -8.83 -5.66 -6.42
CA PRO A 138 -8.18 -6.90 -6.84
C PRO A 138 -7.42 -7.57 -5.69
N VAL A 139 -7.46 -8.92 -5.67
CA VAL A 139 -6.63 -9.75 -4.80
C VAL A 139 -5.68 -10.56 -5.66
N VAL A 140 -4.38 -10.37 -5.53
CA VAL A 140 -3.37 -11.12 -6.27
C VAL A 140 -2.82 -12.29 -5.44
N VAL A 141 -2.33 -13.32 -6.14
CA VAL A 141 -1.62 -14.43 -5.50
C VAL A 141 -0.34 -13.90 -4.83
N ASN A 142 -0.05 -14.38 -3.63
CA ASN A 142 1.19 -14.06 -2.92
C ASN A 142 2.38 -14.81 -3.54
N HIS A 143 3.07 -14.18 -4.48
CA HIS A 143 4.25 -14.75 -5.11
C HIS A 143 5.48 -14.55 -4.23
N HIS A 144 6.20 -15.64 -3.91
CA HIS A 144 7.49 -15.56 -3.21
C HIS A 144 8.61 -14.94 -4.07
N HIS A 145 8.51 -15.04 -5.40
CA HIS A 145 9.38 -14.33 -6.32
C HIS A 145 8.87 -12.90 -6.50
N ILE A 146 9.54 -11.96 -5.86
CA ILE A 146 9.06 -10.57 -5.74
C ILE A 146 8.86 -9.86 -7.10
N PRO A 147 9.69 -10.04 -8.13
CA PRO A 147 9.38 -9.50 -9.46
C PRO A 147 8.03 -9.96 -9.99
N SER A 148 7.68 -11.25 -9.82
CA SER A 148 6.36 -11.76 -10.23
C SER A 148 5.22 -11.18 -9.39
N LEU A 149 5.45 -10.88 -8.10
CA LEU A 149 4.50 -10.15 -7.28
C LEU A 149 4.30 -8.73 -7.82
N GLY A 150 5.38 -8.03 -8.14
CA GLY A 150 5.32 -6.69 -8.71
C GLY A 150 4.50 -6.64 -10.00
N ASP A 151 4.78 -7.56 -10.94
CA ASP A 151 4.03 -7.70 -12.20
C ASP A 151 2.55 -8.02 -11.95
N ALA A 152 2.23 -8.86 -10.97
CA ALA A 152 0.85 -9.21 -10.64
C ALA A 152 0.11 -8.00 -10.06
N VAL A 153 0.73 -7.26 -9.15
CA VAL A 153 0.16 -6.03 -8.56
C VAL A 153 -0.05 -4.96 -9.63
N GLU A 154 0.95 -4.70 -10.49
CA GLU A 154 0.84 -3.71 -11.57
C GLU A 154 -0.30 -4.05 -12.54
N ARG A 155 -0.38 -5.32 -12.98
CA ARG A 155 -1.48 -5.76 -13.86
C ARG A 155 -2.85 -5.63 -13.19
N ALA A 156 -2.96 -5.98 -11.91
CA ALA A 156 -4.20 -5.90 -11.16
C ALA A 156 -4.64 -4.44 -10.96
N ALA A 157 -3.72 -3.53 -10.67
CA ALA A 157 -3.98 -2.09 -10.54
C ALA A 157 -4.56 -1.46 -11.82
N ARG A 158 -4.32 -2.08 -12.98
CA ARG A 158 -4.85 -1.62 -14.29
C ARG A 158 -6.28 -2.06 -14.57
N LEU A 159 -6.85 -2.99 -13.81
CA LEU A 159 -8.22 -3.49 -14.05
C LEU A 159 -9.26 -2.38 -13.87
N ASP A 160 -9.09 -1.55 -12.86
CA ASP A 160 -9.81 -0.28 -12.70
C ASP A 160 -8.86 0.74 -12.05
N ALA A 161 -8.33 1.68 -12.83
CA ALA A 161 -7.38 2.68 -12.37
C ALA A 161 -7.94 3.64 -11.29
N ARG A 162 -9.26 3.65 -11.08
CA ARG A 162 -9.90 4.43 -10.00
C ARG A 162 -9.75 3.75 -8.64
N VAL A 163 -9.55 2.43 -8.60
CA VAL A 163 -9.35 1.67 -7.36
C VAL A 163 -7.93 1.87 -6.88
N PRO A 164 -7.68 2.60 -5.78
CA PRO A 164 -6.33 2.98 -5.36
C PRO A 164 -5.63 1.90 -4.52
N ALA A 165 -5.93 0.62 -4.78
CA ALA A 165 -5.39 -0.47 -3.97
C ALA A 165 -5.36 -1.82 -4.70
N VAL A 166 -4.46 -2.69 -4.23
CA VAL A 166 -4.40 -4.12 -4.56
C VAL A 166 -4.09 -4.91 -3.28
N LEU A 167 -4.88 -5.94 -2.99
CA LEU A 167 -4.62 -6.87 -1.91
C LEU A 167 -3.71 -8.01 -2.38
N VAL A 168 -2.87 -8.51 -1.47
CA VAL A 168 -2.06 -9.71 -1.68
C VAL A 168 -2.54 -10.82 -0.76
N ASP A 169 -2.91 -11.97 -1.30
CA ASP A 169 -3.51 -13.10 -0.58
C ASP A 169 -2.68 -13.52 0.65
N GLY A 170 -3.28 -13.38 1.84
CA GLY A 170 -2.65 -13.74 3.11
C GLY A 170 -1.41 -12.93 3.49
N HIS A 171 -1.20 -11.76 2.86
CA HIS A 171 -0.02 -10.93 3.07
C HIS A 171 -0.40 -9.54 3.59
N GLY A 172 -1.17 -8.78 2.81
CA GLY A 172 -1.55 -7.41 3.16
C GLY A 172 -2.10 -6.65 1.95
N VAL A 173 -1.87 -5.34 1.94
CA VAL A 173 -2.38 -4.42 0.92
C VAL A 173 -1.33 -3.42 0.49
N TYR A 174 -1.31 -3.11 -0.81
CA TYR A 174 -0.73 -1.90 -1.37
C TYR A 174 -1.86 -0.92 -1.63
N ALA A 175 -1.78 0.28 -1.07
CA ALA A 175 -2.67 1.37 -1.42
C ALA A 175 -1.86 2.64 -1.71
N TRP A 176 -2.40 3.49 -2.57
CA TRP A 176 -1.72 4.70 -3.03
C TRP A 176 -2.69 5.86 -3.15
N GLY A 177 -2.14 7.06 -3.27
CA GLY A 177 -2.87 8.30 -3.48
C GLY A 177 -1.95 9.38 -4.03
N ASP A 178 -2.51 10.54 -4.33
CA ASP A 178 -1.77 11.74 -4.77
C ASP A 178 -0.89 12.34 -3.67
N SER A 179 -1.11 11.94 -2.43
CA SER A 179 -0.40 12.44 -1.25
C SER A 179 -0.26 11.35 -0.18
N ILE A 180 0.58 11.59 0.83
CA ILE A 180 0.71 10.74 2.02
C ILE A 180 -0.65 10.59 2.71
N ASP A 181 -1.38 11.69 2.86
CA ASP A 181 -2.68 11.69 3.55
C ASP A 181 -3.75 10.89 2.77
N ALA A 182 -3.73 10.98 1.43
CA ALA A 182 -4.64 10.20 0.59
C ALA A 182 -4.32 8.70 0.69
N ALA A 183 -3.06 8.30 0.57
CA ALA A 183 -2.65 6.90 0.72
C ALA A 183 -2.97 6.36 2.12
N GLN A 184 -2.76 7.16 3.17
CA GLN A 184 -3.11 6.78 4.54
C GLN A 184 -4.61 6.61 4.71
N ARG A 185 -5.42 7.54 4.21
CA ARG A 185 -6.89 7.43 4.23
C ARG A 185 -7.38 6.17 3.55
N HIS A 186 -6.81 5.81 2.39
CA HIS A 186 -7.18 4.59 1.68
C HIS A 186 -6.84 3.31 2.48
N ILE A 187 -5.68 3.27 3.16
CA ILE A 187 -5.34 2.14 4.05
C ILE A 187 -6.33 2.03 5.22
N GLU A 188 -6.66 3.15 5.87
CA GLU A 188 -7.58 3.17 7.01
C GLU A 188 -8.98 2.74 6.59
N ASP A 189 -9.44 3.20 5.45
CA ASP A 189 -10.74 2.88 4.90
C ASP A 189 -10.86 1.41 4.51
N LEU A 190 -9.84 0.87 3.82
CA LEU A 190 -9.80 -0.54 3.45
C LEU A 190 -9.80 -1.47 4.67
N GLU A 191 -9.07 -1.13 5.73
CA GLU A 191 -9.11 -1.93 6.97
C GLU A 191 -10.47 -1.87 7.65
N PHE A 192 -11.13 -0.70 7.66
CA PHE A 192 -12.48 -0.56 8.19
C PHE A 192 -13.49 -1.35 7.36
N LEU A 193 -13.46 -1.25 6.03
CA LEU A 193 -14.34 -2.00 5.14
C LEU A 193 -14.10 -3.52 5.25
N ALA A 194 -12.85 -3.93 5.48
CA ALA A 194 -12.51 -5.33 5.71
C ALA A 194 -13.07 -5.85 7.05
N ASP A 195 -13.06 -5.02 8.09
CA ASP A 195 -13.68 -5.36 9.38
C ASP A 195 -15.19 -5.52 9.21
N MET A 196 -15.86 -4.61 8.52
CA MET A 196 -17.29 -4.69 8.21
C MET A 196 -17.63 -5.93 7.38
N THR A 197 -16.85 -6.22 6.32
CA THR A 197 -17.01 -7.41 5.48
C THR A 197 -16.88 -8.70 6.31
N TRP A 198 -15.92 -8.72 7.21
CA TRP A 198 -15.70 -9.86 8.11
C TRP A 198 -16.87 -10.06 9.06
N GLU A 199 -17.36 -8.99 9.71
CA GLU A 199 -18.50 -9.04 10.63
C GLU A 199 -19.78 -9.49 9.92
N GLU A 200 -20.08 -8.98 8.73
CA GLU A 200 -21.24 -9.43 7.94
C GLU A 200 -21.18 -10.93 7.62
N ARG A 201 -19.99 -11.42 7.27
CA ARG A 201 -19.80 -12.82 6.84
C ARG A 201 -19.92 -13.82 7.99
N PHE A 202 -19.42 -13.46 9.17
CA PHE A 202 -19.24 -14.38 10.30
C PHE A 202 -20.09 -14.03 11.52
N ARG A 203 -20.93 -13.00 11.46
CA ARG A 203 -21.84 -12.65 12.55
C ARG A 203 -22.83 -13.78 12.79
N PRO A 204 -22.96 -14.30 14.03
CA PRO A 204 -24.01 -15.25 14.36
C PRO A 204 -25.38 -14.62 14.07
N ARG A 205 -26.23 -15.34 13.35
CA ARG A 205 -27.63 -14.95 13.15
C ARG A 205 -28.44 -15.22 14.40
#